data_4129f85e675d26b0c4ba7837cb1d1079
#
_entry.id   4129f85e675d26b0c4ba7837cb1d1079
#
_cell.length_a   1.000
_cell.length_b   1.000
_cell.length_c   1.000
_cell.angle_alpha   90.00
_cell.angle_beta   90.00
_cell.angle_gamma   90.00
#
_symmetry.space_group_name_H-M   'P 1'
#
loop_
_entity.id
_entity.type
_entity.pdbx_description
1 polymer ?
#
loop_
_entity_poly.entity_id
_entity_poly.type
_entity_poly.pdbx_seq_one_letter_code
_entity_poly.pdbx_strand_id
1 'polypeptide(L)'
;MSSSRLPWSKRSLTAQAMGHVDPITKAVVPPIHVATTYIRDEDNAYSSGYVYGRPDNATIREAEEVLAMLEEAEAGALLFSSGMAAATAVFQALNPGDHIVASKVMYWALRNWLMTEAVRWGLQVDFVETDDLDALAKAVVPGRTKLVWVETPSNPLWTITDIAAVAEIAHAAGARLAVDSTTASPVHTRPLKLGADIVMHAATKVLNGHSDVVAGALAGAKADEFWARIVSIRKMQGAILGPFEAYLLMRGMRTLHVRTAAQAKSALDLAQRFSVHPKVARVLYPGLPQHPGHDIAARQMEGGFGYMLSIQVTGGEKAAIATAAKVGLWKRATSLGGVESLIEHRASIEGPGTPCPPDLLRLSTGIEDVEDLYRDLDEALRAS
;
A
#
# COMPACT_ATOMS: atom_id res chain seq x y z
N MET A 1 -8.08 18.62 19.95
CA MET A 1 -7.82 18.01 21.27
C MET A 1 -6.40 17.50 21.28
N SER A 2 -5.60 17.88 22.27
CA SER A 2 -4.20 17.42 22.43
C SER A 2 -4.16 15.89 22.41
N SER A 3 -3.39 15.30 21.51
CA SER A 3 -3.14 13.86 21.46
C SER A 3 -2.31 13.43 22.67
N SER A 4 -2.96 13.35 23.87
CA SER A 4 -2.42 12.55 24.95
C SER A 4 -2.33 11.12 24.40
N ARG A 5 -1.11 10.61 24.15
CA ARG A 5 -0.89 9.25 23.69
C ARG A 5 -1.65 8.32 24.63
N LEU A 6 -2.71 7.70 24.13
CA LEU A 6 -3.42 6.68 24.89
C LEU A 6 -2.39 5.60 25.29
N PRO A 7 -2.43 5.08 26.53
CA PRO A 7 -1.41 4.17 27.04
C PRO A 7 -1.46 2.77 26.40
N TRP A 8 -2.27 2.61 25.38
CA TRP A 8 -2.56 1.33 24.73
C TRP A 8 -1.67 1.10 23.50
N SER A 9 -1.40 -0.19 23.21
CA SER A 9 -0.71 -0.57 21.99
C SER A 9 -1.52 -0.23 20.75
N LYS A 10 -0.87 -0.03 19.60
CA LYS A 10 -1.54 0.19 18.32
C LYS A 10 -2.52 -0.94 17.98
N ARG A 11 -2.17 -2.18 18.29
CA ARG A 11 -3.04 -3.34 18.10
C ARG A 11 -4.37 -3.18 18.85
N SER A 12 -4.33 -2.73 20.09
CA SER A 12 -5.53 -2.48 20.90
C SER A 12 -6.34 -1.30 20.36
N LEU A 13 -5.66 -0.20 20.03
CA LEU A 13 -6.30 0.99 19.48
C LEU A 13 -6.98 0.70 18.13
N THR A 14 -6.30 -0.06 17.25
CA THR A 14 -6.87 -0.48 15.96
C THR A 14 -8.11 -1.35 16.14
N ALA A 15 -8.04 -2.36 17.01
CA ALA A 15 -9.17 -3.24 17.29
C ALA A 15 -10.39 -2.49 17.83
N GLN A 16 -10.16 -1.42 18.60
CA GLN A 16 -11.20 -0.54 19.17
C GLN A 16 -11.56 0.64 18.27
N ALA A 17 -11.01 0.74 17.04
CA ALA A 17 -11.19 1.90 16.16
C ALA A 17 -10.96 3.23 16.91
N MET A 18 -9.84 3.36 17.63
CA MET A 18 -9.49 4.52 18.47
C MET A 18 -10.51 4.84 19.60
N GLY A 19 -11.46 3.95 19.87
CA GLY A 19 -12.53 4.15 20.84
C GLY A 19 -13.74 4.89 20.29
N HIS A 20 -13.84 5.04 18.96
CA HIS A 20 -15.02 5.64 18.34
C HIS A 20 -16.29 4.81 18.63
N VAL A 21 -17.30 5.48 19.14
CA VAL A 21 -18.62 4.93 19.51
C VAL A 21 -19.70 5.92 19.09
N ASP A 22 -20.94 5.46 19.00
CA ASP A 22 -22.07 6.38 18.81
C ASP A 22 -22.34 7.15 20.13
N PRO A 23 -22.15 8.47 20.16
CA PRO A 23 -22.35 9.26 21.37
C PRO A 23 -23.81 9.33 21.82
N ILE A 24 -24.77 9.12 20.92
CA ILE A 24 -26.21 9.22 21.19
C ILE A 24 -26.75 7.89 21.73
N THR A 25 -26.56 6.82 20.98
CA THR A 25 -27.11 5.49 21.33
C THR A 25 -26.19 4.70 22.24
N LYS A 26 -24.93 5.12 22.41
CA LYS A 26 -23.86 4.38 23.12
C LYS A 26 -23.49 3.06 22.46
N ALA A 27 -23.84 2.87 21.18
CA ALA A 27 -23.39 1.72 20.42
C ALA A 27 -21.87 1.70 20.32
N VAL A 28 -21.26 0.52 20.45
CA VAL A 28 -19.79 0.33 20.39
C VAL A 28 -19.22 0.48 18.97
N VAL A 29 -20.09 0.69 17.98
CA VAL A 29 -19.72 0.95 16.58
C VAL A 29 -20.27 2.32 16.22
N PRO A 30 -19.46 3.23 15.65
CA PRO A 30 -19.92 4.55 15.25
C PRO A 30 -20.93 4.47 14.10
N PRO A 31 -21.83 5.45 13.96
CA PRO A 31 -22.80 5.51 12.87
C PRO A 31 -22.14 5.82 11.53
N ILE A 32 -22.79 5.44 10.42
CA ILE A 32 -22.40 5.86 9.08
C ILE A 32 -23.09 7.17 8.74
N HIS A 33 -22.32 8.25 8.60
CA HIS A 33 -22.82 9.58 8.25
C HIS A 33 -22.89 9.75 6.74
N VAL A 34 -24.09 9.71 6.16
CA VAL A 34 -24.32 9.83 4.71
C VAL A 34 -24.69 11.24 4.25
N ALA A 35 -24.77 12.20 5.20
CA ALA A 35 -25.19 13.57 4.89
C ALA A 35 -24.21 14.28 3.94
N THR A 36 -24.75 14.99 2.95
CA THR A 36 -23.96 15.83 2.04
C THR A 36 -23.87 17.28 2.52
N THR A 37 -24.78 17.73 3.38
CA THR A 37 -24.86 19.11 3.87
C THR A 37 -25.26 19.16 5.34
N TYR A 38 -24.92 20.26 5.99
CA TYR A 38 -25.10 20.45 7.42
C TYR A 38 -25.80 21.79 7.71
N ILE A 39 -26.58 21.86 8.80
CA ILE A 39 -27.29 23.06 9.19
C ILE A 39 -26.31 24.08 9.79
N ARG A 40 -26.45 25.32 9.39
CA ARG A 40 -25.72 26.45 9.98
C ARG A 40 -26.34 26.85 11.31
N ASP A 41 -25.51 27.41 12.18
CA ASP A 41 -25.97 28.09 13.38
C ASP A 41 -26.66 29.42 13.03
N GLU A 42 -27.39 30.02 13.99
CA GLU A 42 -28.13 31.27 13.80
C GLU A 42 -27.24 32.46 13.41
N ASP A 43 -25.97 32.45 13.84
CA ASP A 43 -24.95 33.44 13.49
C ASP A 43 -24.29 33.16 12.14
N ASN A 44 -24.81 32.19 11.37
CA ASN A 44 -24.27 31.75 10.07
C ASN A 44 -22.96 31.00 10.15
N ALA A 45 -22.47 30.61 11.33
CA ALA A 45 -21.32 29.76 11.54
C ALA A 45 -21.65 28.28 11.32
N TYR A 46 -20.67 27.42 11.49
CA TYR A 46 -20.77 25.97 11.51
C TYR A 46 -20.00 25.44 12.74
N SER A 47 -20.57 25.62 13.92
CA SER A 47 -19.93 25.22 15.19
C SER A 47 -19.70 23.74 15.31
N SER A 48 -20.45 22.91 14.55
CA SER A 48 -20.22 21.48 14.41
C SER A 48 -18.88 21.14 13.72
N GLY A 49 -18.29 22.10 12.99
CA GLY A 49 -17.08 21.91 12.18
C GLY A 49 -17.33 21.21 10.84
N TYR A 50 -18.59 20.90 10.50
CA TYR A 50 -18.97 20.30 9.21
C TYR A 50 -19.75 21.30 8.36
N VAL A 51 -19.39 21.41 7.09
CA VAL A 51 -20.00 22.35 6.13
C VAL A 51 -20.65 21.61 4.98
N TYR A 52 -19.91 20.69 4.38
CA TYR A 52 -20.34 19.94 3.21
C TYR A 52 -19.60 18.59 3.13
N GLY A 53 -20.33 17.53 2.80
CA GLY A 53 -19.83 16.14 2.90
C GLY A 53 -18.69 15.77 1.93
N ARG A 54 -18.48 16.50 0.81
CA ARG A 54 -17.40 16.19 -0.12
C ARG A 54 -16.01 16.41 0.48
N PRO A 55 -15.66 17.58 1.04
CA PRO A 55 -14.33 17.75 1.62
C PRO A 55 -14.17 17.06 2.97
N ASP A 56 -15.24 16.73 3.66
CA ASP A 56 -15.18 16.36 5.07
C ASP A 56 -16.45 15.64 5.54
N ASN A 57 -16.28 14.47 6.15
CA ASN A 57 -17.37 13.64 6.64
C ASN A 57 -16.91 12.90 7.91
N ALA A 58 -17.77 12.76 8.92
CA ALA A 58 -17.41 12.17 10.20
C ALA A 58 -16.90 10.72 10.07
N THR A 59 -17.56 9.88 9.28
CA THR A 59 -17.14 8.48 9.08
C THR A 59 -15.78 8.39 8.39
N ILE A 60 -15.48 9.32 7.46
CA ILE A 60 -14.18 9.39 6.79
C ILE A 60 -13.11 9.80 7.78
N ARG A 61 -13.34 10.85 8.60
CA ARG A 61 -12.39 11.30 9.64
C ARG A 61 -12.01 10.17 10.60
N GLU A 62 -12.99 9.42 11.08
CA GLU A 62 -12.75 8.30 12.00
C GLU A 62 -11.84 7.23 11.38
N ALA A 63 -12.04 6.89 10.11
CA ALA A 63 -11.17 5.96 9.39
C ALA A 63 -9.77 6.55 9.13
N GLU A 64 -9.68 7.85 8.82
CA GLU A 64 -8.42 8.58 8.65
C GLU A 64 -7.62 8.63 9.97
N GLU A 65 -8.27 8.82 11.11
CA GLU A 65 -7.64 8.81 12.43
C GLU A 65 -7.05 7.44 12.79
N VAL A 66 -7.74 6.34 12.47
CA VAL A 66 -7.21 4.99 12.66
C VAL A 66 -5.95 4.77 11.82
N LEU A 67 -5.96 5.18 10.57
CA LEU A 67 -4.79 5.05 9.69
C LEU A 67 -3.63 5.96 10.12
N ALA A 68 -3.92 7.20 10.48
CA ALA A 68 -2.93 8.15 11.00
C ALA A 68 -2.22 7.60 12.24
N MET A 69 -2.97 6.97 13.16
CA MET A 69 -2.41 6.32 14.35
C MET A 69 -1.53 5.11 13.96
N LEU A 70 -1.95 4.30 12.99
CA LEU A 70 -1.17 3.15 12.51
C LEU A 70 0.17 3.57 11.91
N GLU A 71 0.18 4.60 11.07
CA GLU A 71 1.38 5.14 10.42
C GLU A 71 2.19 6.08 11.32
N GLU A 72 1.65 6.53 12.46
CA GLU A 72 2.23 7.58 13.32
C GLU A 72 2.40 8.91 12.56
N ALA A 73 1.40 9.23 11.74
CA ALA A 73 1.39 10.39 10.87
C ALA A 73 1.04 11.68 11.61
N GLU A 74 2.01 12.58 11.78
CA GLU A 74 1.78 13.88 12.48
C GLU A 74 0.89 14.83 11.67
N ALA A 75 0.95 14.77 10.35
CA ALA A 75 0.07 15.55 9.47
C ALA A 75 -1.34 14.93 9.34
N GLY A 76 -1.55 13.73 9.89
CA GLY A 76 -2.77 12.97 9.71
C GLY A 76 -2.75 12.07 8.46
N ALA A 77 -3.91 11.49 8.16
CA ALA A 77 -4.12 10.69 6.97
C ALA A 77 -5.26 11.24 6.12
N LEU A 78 -5.30 10.88 4.84
CA LEU A 78 -6.32 11.25 3.87
C LEU A 78 -6.78 10.02 3.11
N LEU A 79 -8.09 9.80 3.01
CA LEU A 79 -8.69 8.74 2.22
C LEU A 79 -9.16 9.25 0.85
N PHE A 80 -8.97 8.43 -0.16
CA PHE A 80 -9.29 8.69 -1.56
C PHE A 80 -10.15 7.57 -2.13
N SER A 81 -10.87 7.85 -3.21
CA SER A 81 -11.72 6.89 -3.93
C SER A 81 -10.95 5.73 -4.57
N SER A 82 -9.63 5.81 -4.70
CA SER A 82 -8.76 4.74 -5.22
C SER A 82 -7.31 4.97 -4.87
N GLY A 83 -6.48 3.90 -4.93
CA GLY A 83 -5.03 4.01 -4.81
C GLY A 83 -4.42 4.94 -5.85
N MET A 84 -4.90 4.89 -7.10
CA MET A 84 -4.45 5.79 -8.15
C MET A 84 -4.74 7.25 -7.81
N ALA A 85 -5.92 7.56 -7.29
CA ALA A 85 -6.26 8.93 -6.90
C ALA A 85 -5.37 9.44 -5.76
N ALA A 86 -5.03 8.58 -4.80
CA ALA A 86 -4.09 8.91 -3.72
C ALA A 86 -2.68 9.17 -4.29
N ALA A 87 -2.14 8.26 -5.09
CA ALA A 87 -0.81 8.38 -5.67
C ALA A 87 -0.70 9.62 -6.57
N THR A 88 -1.64 9.81 -7.51
CA THR A 88 -1.60 10.94 -8.44
C THR A 88 -1.75 12.29 -7.74
N ALA A 89 -2.45 12.38 -6.60
CA ALA A 89 -2.54 13.62 -5.82
C ALA A 89 -1.17 14.10 -5.31
N VAL A 90 -0.24 13.19 -5.01
CA VAL A 90 1.14 13.54 -4.61
C VAL A 90 1.89 14.20 -5.77
N PHE A 91 1.80 13.62 -6.97
CA PHE A 91 2.47 14.17 -8.16
C PHE A 91 1.83 15.48 -8.62
N GLN A 92 0.50 15.60 -8.50
CA GLN A 92 -0.22 16.83 -8.83
C GLN A 92 0.07 17.99 -7.87
N ALA A 93 0.62 17.70 -6.70
CA ALA A 93 1.10 18.72 -5.78
C ALA A 93 2.43 19.35 -6.22
N LEU A 94 3.11 18.79 -7.19
CA LEU A 94 4.32 19.36 -7.83
C LEU A 94 3.95 20.43 -8.87
N ASN A 95 4.96 21.17 -9.32
CA ASN A 95 4.80 22.20 -10.36
C ASN A 95 5.29 21.66 -11.72
N PRO A 96 4.78 22.18 -12.84
CA PRO A 96 5.37 21.93 -14.15
C PRO A 96 6.85 22.28 -14.15
N GLY A 97 7.68 21.37 -14.69
CA GLY A 97 9.14 21.48 -14.68
C GLY A 97 9.83 20.76 -13.52
N ASP A 98 9.09 20.39 -12.47
CA ASP A 98 9.67 19.64 -11.35
C ASP A 98 10.14 18.25 -11.80
N HIS A 99 11.27 17.83 -11.25
CA HIS A 99 11.89 16.55 -11.52
C HIS A 99 11.56 15.51 -10.44
N ILE A 100 11.28 14.29 -10.88
CA ILE A 100 10.91 13.12 -10.08
C ILE A 100 11.86 11.98 -10.38
N VAL A 101 12.30 11.29 -9.36
CA VAL A 101 12.96 9.98 -9.47
C VAL A 101 12.00 8.92 -8.93
N ALA A 102 11.69 7.90 -9.72
CA ALA A 102 10.72 6.86 -9.36
C ALA A 102 11.30 5.44 -9.53
N SER A 103 10.78 4.49 -8.75
CA SER A 103 11.12 3.08 -8.90
C SER A 103 10.82 2.59 -10.33
N LYS A 104 11.76 1.89 -10.93
CA LYS A 104 11.58 1.27 -12.25
C LYS A 104 10.60 0.11 -12.19
N VAL A 105 10.69 -0.70 -11.12
CA VAL A 105 9.70 -1.74 -10.80
C VAL A 105 8.72 -1.14 -9.80
N MET A 106 7.49 -0.93 -10.21
CA MET A 106 6.39 -0.37 -9.43
C MET A 106 5.05 -0.75 -10.05
N TYR A 107 3.96 -0.39 -9.38
CA TYR A 107 2.62 -0.64 -9.92
C TYR A 107 2.47 -0.09 -11.34
N TRP A 108 2.20 -0.98 -12.29
CA TRP A 108 2.27 -0.70 -13.73
C TRP A 108 1.37 0.45 -14.19
N ALA A 109 0.16 0.59 -13.61
CA ALA A 109 -0.75 1.66 -14.01
C ALA A 109 -0.23 3.05 -13.58
N LEU A 110 0.38 3.16 -12.39
CA LEU A 110 1.01 4.40 -11.96
C LEU A 110 2.26 4.72 -12.79
N ARG A 111 3.08 3.70 -13.10
CA ARG A 111 4.22 3.87 -13.99
C ARG A 111 3.79 4.37 -15.37
N ASN A 112 2.73 3.81 -15.93
CA ASN A 112 2.18 4.27 -17.21
C ASN A 112 1.65 5.72 -17.12
N TRP A 113 0.95 6.07 -16.03
CA TRP A 113 0.49 7.43 -15.79
C TRP A 113 1.65 8.43 -15.70
N LEU A 114 2.76 8.04 -15.04
CA LEU A 114 3.96 8.87 -14.97
C LEU A 114 4.61 9.08 -16.34
N MET A 115 4.64 8.06 -17.21
CA MET A 115 5.20 8.15 -18.56
C MET A 115 4.30 8.93 -19.54
N THR A 116 3.02 9.07 -19.25
CA THR A 116 2.05 9.72 -20.14
C THR A 116 1.50 11.02 -19.56
N GLU A 117 0.63 10.95 -18.57
CA GLU A 117 -0.11 12.11 -18.08
C GLU A 117 0.76 13.06 -17.26
N ALA A 118 1.69 12.55 -16.42
CA ALA A 118 2.60 13.40 -15.66
C ALA A 118 3.51 14.21 -16.56
N VAL A 119 4.03 13.58 -17.62
CA VAL A 119 4.87 14.25 -18.63
C VAL A 119 4.06 15.31 -19.40
N ARG A 120 2.80 15.03 -19.75
CA ARG A 120 1.90 16.03 -20.36
C ARG A 120 1.64 17.24 -19.48
N TRP A 121 1.70 17.07 -18.14
CA TRP A 121 1.62 18.17 -17.17
C TRP A 121 2.94 18.90 -16.98
N GLY A 122 4.00 18.47 -17.68
CA GLY A 122 5.32 19.09 -17.66
C GLY A 122 6.24 18.55 -16.56
N LEU A 123 5.89 17.45 -15.89
CA LEU A 123 6.78 16.80 -14.94
C LEU A 123 7.89 16.03 -15.68
N GLN A 124 9.08 15.99 -15.11
CA GLN A 124 10.23 15.26 -15.64
C GLN A 124 10.43 14.02 -14.76
N VAL A 125 10.45 12.83 -15.36
CA VAL A 125 10.46 11.58 -14.59
C VAL A 125 11.60 10.68 -15.05
N ASP A 126 12.50 10.35 -14.12
CA ASP A 126 13.55 9.34 -14.28
C ASP A 126 13.17 8.08 -13.49
N PHE A 127 13.29 6.90 -14.14
CA PHE A 127 13.05 5.62 -13.51
C PHE A 127 14.37 4.92 -13.20
N VAL A 128 14.56 4.49 -11.95
CA VAL A 128 15.79 3.82 -11.48
C VAL A 128 15.47 2.55 -10.70
N GLU A 129 16.46 1.65 -10.62
CA GLU A 129 16.41 0.55 -9.66
C GLU A 129 16.68 1.12 -8.27
N THR A 130 15.67 1.13 -7.40
CA THR A 130 15.72 1.82 -6.09
C THR A 130 16.39 1.00 -4.99
N ASP A 131 16.72 -0.25 -5.26
CA ASP A 131 17.61 -1.08 -4.44
C ASP A 131 19.10 -0.85 -4.76
N ASP A 132 19.42 -0.17 -5.86
CA ASP A 132 20.75 0.35 -6.19
C ASP A 132 20.86 1.82 -5.72
N LEU A 133 21.38 2.02 -4.50
CA LEU A 133 21.51 3.35 -3.90
C LEU A 133 22.48 4.27 -4.70
N ASP A 134 23.48 3.72 -5.37
CA ASP A 134 24.41 4.50 -6.19
C ASP A 134 23.72 5.02 -7.46
N ALA A 135 22.91 4.17 -8.11
CA ALA A 135 22.10 4.55 -9.25
C ALA A 135 21.07 5.62 -8.85
N LEU A 136 20.41 5.44 -7.71
CA LEU A 136 19.45 6.41 -7.18
C LEU A 136 20.13 7.75 -6.85
N ALA A 137 21.25 7.74 -6.16
CA ALA A 137 21.98 8.97 -5.80
C ALA A 137 22.46 9.75 -7.04
N LYS A 138 22.83 9.06 -8.13
CA LYS A 138 23.18 9.70 -9.41
C LYS A 138 21.99 10.34 -10.12
N ALA A 139 20.81 9.75 -10.00
CA ALA A 139 19.58 10.27 -10.61
C ALA A 139 18.98 11.44 -9.83
N VAL A 140 19.18 11.48 -8.51
CA VAL A 140 18.70 12.58 -7.66
C VAL A 140 19.58 13.82 -7.81
N VAL A 141 19.06 14.85 -8.45
CA VAL A 141 19.79 16.09 -8.74
C VAL A 141 19.46 17.15 -7.70
N PRO A 142 20.46 17.62 -6.90
CA PRO A 142 20.25 18.65 -5.87
C PRO A 142 19.57 19.91 -6.41
N GLY A 143 18.56 20.38 -5.70
CA GLY A 143 17.77 21.56 -6.05
C GLY A 143 16.76 21.39 -7.19
N ARG A 144 16.97 20.42 -8.09
CA ARG A 144 16.07 20.09 -9.22
C ARG A 144 15.07 19.01 -8.89
N THR A 145 15.52 17.87 -8.34
CA THR A 145 14.63 16.78 -7.91
C THR A 145 13.76 17.28 -6.75
N LYS A 146 12.44 17.09 -6.86
CA LYS A 146 11.47 17.51 -5.83
C LYS A 146 10.83 16.33 -5.12
N LEU A 147 10.80 15.18 -5.79
CA LEU A 147 10.18 13.98 -5.25
C LEU A 147 10.98 12.73 -5.65
N VAL A 148 11.24 11.87 -4.69
CA VAL A 148 11.64 10.49 -4.88
C VAL A 148 10.43 9.63 -4.52
N TRP A 149 10.01 8.75 -5.44
CA TRP A 149 8.90 7.81 -5.24
C TRP A 149 9.42 6.39 -5.27
N VAL A 150 9.24 5.66 -4.17
CA VAL A 150 9.62 4.25 -4.09
C VAL A 150 8.42 3.37 -3.75
N GLU A 151 8.40 2.15 -4.30
CA GLU A 151 7.50 1.08 -3.89
C GLU A 151 8.33 -0.02 -3.25
N THR A 152 8.05 -0.38 -1.99
CA THR A 152 8.81 -1.41 -1.30
C THR A 152 7.96 -2.14 -0.24
N PRO A 153 7.95 -3.51 -0.24
CA PRO A 153 8.46 -4.41 -1.29
C PRO A 153 7.76 -4.18 -2.63
N SER A 154 8.49 -4.19 -3.76
CA SER A 154 7.94 -3.85 -5.07
C SER A 154 7.28 -5.04 -5.77
N ASN A 155 6.03 -4.87 -6.18
CA ASN A 155 5.27 -5.89 -6.90
C ASN A 155 5.69 -5.97 -8.38
N PRO A 156 5.96 -7.17 -8.97
CA PRO A 156 5.79 -8.51 -8.38
C PRO A 156 7.10 -9.19 -7.96
N LEU A 157 8.22 -8.49 -7.97
CA LEU A 157 9.55 -9.06 -7.72
C LEU A 157 9.95 -9.01 -6.24
N TRP A 158 9.23 -8.25 -5.43
CA TRP A 158 9.44 -8.05 -4.00
C TRP A 158 10.80 -7.47 -3.66
N THR A 159 11.34 -6.66 -4.59
CA THR A 159 12.57 -5.90 -4.38
C THR A 159 12.44 -5.00 -3.16
N ILE A 160 13.47 -4.98 -2.33
CA ILE A 160 13.49 -4.20 -1.09
C ILE A 160 14.37 -2.97 -1.27
N THR A 161 13.78 -1.81 -1.07
CA THR A 161 14.49 -0.53 -1.00
C THR A 161 14.76 -0.17 0.45
N ASP A 162 15.99 0.25 0.78
CA ASP A 162 16.33 0.80 2.10
C ASP A 162 15.75 2.20 2.24
N ILE A 163 14.60 2.29 2.93
CA ILE A 163 13.82 3.54 3.05
C ILE A 163 14.65 4.63 3.74
N ALA A 164 15.40 4.29 4.79
CA ALA A 164 16.19 5.27 5.53
C ALA A 164 17.33 5.85 4.68
N ALA A 165 18.06 5.00 3.96
CA ALA A 165 19.12 5.45 3.05
C ALA A 165 18.59 6.32 1.90
N VAL A 166 17.43 5.95 1.32
CA VAL A 166 16.79 6.77 0.28
C VAL A 166 16.29 8.10 0.84
N ALA A 167 15.77 8.14 2.08
CA ALA A 167 15.38 9.39 2.73
C ALA A 167 16.57 10.35 2.89
N GLU A 168 17.72 9.84 3.32
CA GLU A 168 18.95 10.66 3.42
C GLU A 168 19.37 11.24 2.07
N ILE A 169 19.37 10.43 1.01
CA ILE A 169 19.70 10.89 -0.36
C ILE A 169 18.71 11.95 -0.84
N ALA A 170 17.41 11.72 -0.68
CA ALA A 170 16.37 12.64 -1.11
C ALA A 170 16.47 13.97 -0.36
N HIS A 171 16.58 13.94 0.97
CA HIS A 171 16.63 15.12 1.81
C HIS A 171 17.91 15.93 1.61
N ALA A 172 19.07 15.29 1.39
CA ALA A 172 20.32 15.96 1.07
C ALA A 172 20.22 16.76 -0.24
N ALA A 173 19.38 16.34 -1.18
CA ALA A 173 19.11 17.05 -2.42
C ALA A 173 17.98 18.09 -2.33
N GLY A 174 17.31 18.20 -1.18
CA GLY A 174 16.12 19.04 -0.99
C GLY A 174 14.85 18.46 -1.61
N ALA A 175 14.83 17.16 -1.89
CA ALA A 175 13.67 16.43 -2.38
C ALA A 175 12.90 15.78 -1.21
N ARG A 176 11.63 15.44 -1.45
CA ARG A 176 10.80 14.64 -0.55
C ARG A 176 10.89 13.17 -0.92
N LEU A 177 10.67 12.30 0.06
CA LEU A 177 10.48 10.87 -0.17
C LEU A 177 9.01 10.49 0.04
N ALA A 178 8.39 9.91 -0.99
CA ALA A 178 7.11 9.24 -0.89
C ALA A 178 7.28 7.73 -1.07
N VAL A 179 6.65 6.94 -0.21
CA VAL A 179 6.75 5.48 -0.22
C VAL A 179 5.38 4.86 -0.42
N ASP A 180 5.22 4.09 -1.50
CA ASP A 180 4.10 3.16 -1.63
C ASP A 180 4.40 1.91 -0.78
N SER A 181 3.70 1.81 0.36
CA SER A 181 3.84 0.74 1.35
C SER A 181 2.64 -0.23 1.32
N THR A 182 1.95 -0.29 0.19
CA THR A 182 0.72 -1.09 0.03
C THR A 182 0.91 -2.55 0.41
N THR A 183 2.04 -3.16 0.02
CA THR A 183 2.29 -4.59 0.26
C THR A 183 2.81 -4.88 1.67
N ALA A 184 3.50 -3.93 2.29
CA ALA A 184 4.00 -4.09 3.66
C ALA A 184 2.93 -3.80 4.72
N SER A 185 2.06 -2.82 4.51
CA SER A 185 1.12 -2.28 5.49
C SER A 185 1.80 -1.61 6.71
N PRO A 186 1.10 -0.78 7.47
CA PRO A 186 1.67 -0.15 8.68
C PRO A 186 1.98 -1.13 9.82
N VAL A 187 1.57 -2.40 9.67
CA VAL A 187 1.91 -3.44 10.66
C VAL A 187 3.33 -3.94 10.48
N HIS A 188 3.78 -4.09 9.22
CA HIS A 188 5.12 -4.61 8.95
C HIS A 188 6.14 -3.49 8.70
N THR A 189 5.75 -2.38 8.08
CA THR A 189 6.68 -1.27 7.82
C THR A 189 5.98 0.08 8.07
N ARG A 190 6.69 0.98 8.73
CA ARG A 190 6.26 2.36 8.98
C ARG A 190 7.23 3.33 8.35
N PRO A 191 7.06 3.66 7.06
CA PRO A 191 8.02 4.47 6.32
C PRO A 191 8.27 5.85 6.92
N LEU A 192 7.26 6.48 7.56
CA LEU A 192 7.44 7.79 8.20
C LEU A 192 8.49 7.74 9.33
N LYS A 193 8.60 6.63 10.06
CA LYS A 193 9.66 6.44 11.06
C LYS A 193 11.05 6.25 10.47
N LEU A 194 11.10 5.85 9.21
CA LEU A 194 12.33 5.61 8.47
C LEU A 194 12.72 6.84 7.62
N GLY A 195 12.04 7.97 7.82
CA GLY A 195 12.37 9.23 7.17
C GLY A 195 11.55 9.57 5.94
N ALA A 196 10.56 8.77 5.54
CA ALA A 196 9.65 9.16 4.47
C ALA A 196 8.82 10.38 4.87
N ASP A 197 8.53 11.26 3.91
CA ASP A 197 7.66 12.42 4.10
C ASP A 197 6.19 12.06 3.90
N ILE A 198 5.92 11.11 3.00
CA ILE A 198 4.58 10.65 2.64
C ILE A 198 4.59 9.13 2.51
N VAL A 199 3.56 8.50 3.04
CA VAL A 199 3.24 7.09 2.80
C VAL A 199 1.96 7.01 2.01
N MET A 200 1.96 6.19 0.98
CA MET A 200 0.81 5.86 0.15
C MET A 200 0.40 4.41 0.40
N HIS A 201 -0.91 4.16 0.43
CA HIS A 201 -1.49 2.83 0.35
C HIS A 201 -2.62 2.76 -0.67
N ALA A 202 -2.62 1.72 -1.51
CA ALA A 202 -3.87 1.25 -2.09
C ALA A 202 -4.65 0.56 -0.97
N ALA A 203 -5.51 1.32 -0.28
CA ALA A 203 -6.27 0.81 0.87
C ALA A 203 -7.26 -0.30 0.49
N THR A 204 -7.55 -0.44 -0.80
CA THR A 204 -8.20 -1.59 -1.45
C THR A 204 -7.62 -2.93 -1.02
N LYS A 205 -6.31 -2.97 -0.73
CA LYS A 205 -5.54 -4.18 -0.48
C LYS A 205 -5.68 -4.60 1.00
N VAL A 206 -4.61 -4.94 1.64
CA VAL A 206 -4.60 -5.53 2.98
C VAL A 206 -5.20 -4.64 4.07
N LEU A 207 -5.23 -3.31 3.90
CA LEU A 207 -5.88 -2.42 4.87
C LEU A 207 -7.36 -2.76 5.00
N ASN A 208 -8.07 -2.85 3.88
CA ASN A 208 -9.44 -3.37 3.84
C ASN A 208 -9.48 -4.89 4.07
N GLY A 209 -8.75 -5.66 3.25
CA GLY A 209 -8.50 -7.08 3.40
C GLY A 209 -9.68 -8.01 3.12
N HIS A 210 -10.79 -7.52 2.53
CA HIS A 210 -12.00 -8.29 2.30
C HIS A 210 -12.52 -8.22 0.85
N SER A 211 -11.73 -7.66 -0.07
CA SER A 211 -12.02 -7.60 -1.52
C SER A 211 -13.33 -6.90 -1.90
N ASP A 212 -13.86 -6.04 -1.03
CA ASP A 212 -15.18 -5.39 -1.14
C ASP A 212 -15.13 -3.85 -1.13
N VAL A 213 -13.92 -3.23 -1.07
CA VAL A 213 -13.73 -1.77 -1.11
C VAL A 213 -12.61 -1.40 -2.08
N VAL A 214 -12.85 -0.41 -2.91
CA VAL A 214 -11.81 0.30 -3.67
C VAL A 214 -11.51 1.61 -2.94
N ALA A 215 -10.29 1.78 -2.45
CA ALA A 215 -9.87 2.95 -1.70
C ALA A 215 -8.37 3.22 -1.86
N GLY A 216 -7.97 4.48 -1.70
CA GLY A 216 -6.59 4.91 -1.55
C GLY A 216 -6.39 5.68 -0.26
N ALA A 217 -5.15 5.77 0.19
CA ALA A 217 -4.81 6.51 1.38
C ALA A 217 -3.43 7.15 1.27
N LEU A 218 -3.27 8.32 1.90
CA LEU A 218 -1.99 8.97 2.16
C LEU A 218 -1.87 9.24 3.66
N ALA A 219 -0.65 9.13 4.17
CA ALA A 219 -0.28 9.54 5.51
C ALA A 219 0.95 10.47 5.43
N GLY A 220 0.94 11.59 6.15
CA GLY A 220 1.98 12.61 6.06
C GLY A 220 2.81 12.75 7.33
N ALA A 221 4.13 12.94 7.19
CA ALA A 221 5.03 13.22 8.31
C ALA A 221 4.79 14.61 8.90
N LYS A 222 4.58 15.63 8.06
CA LYS A 222 4.45 17.04 8.48
C LYS A 222 3.28 17.73 7.81
N ALA A 223 2.53 18.54 8.57
CA ALA A 223 1.47 19.41 8.07
C ALA A 223 2.05 20.69 7.48
N ASP A 224 2.80 20.57 6.38
CA ASP A 224 3.44 21.66 5.67
C ASP A 224 2.64 22.09 4.42
N GLU A 225 3.18 23.04 3.64
CA GLU A 225 2.52 23.57 2.43
C GLU A 225 2.28 22.48 1.37
N PHE A 226 3.18 21.51 1.24
CA PHE A 226 3.02 20.43 0.29
C PHE A 226 1.85 19.50 0.69
N TRP A 227 1.74 19.15 1.97
CA TRP A 227 0.61 18.41 2.50
C TRP A 227 -0.70 19.19 2.34
N ALA A 228 -0.70 20.48 2.67
CA ALA A 228 -1.87 21.36 2.48
C ALA A 228 -2.32 21.41 1.01
N ARG A 229 -1.38 21.37 0.06
CA ARG A 229 -1.67 21.29 -1.38
C ARG A 229 -2.31 19.95 -1.75
N ILE A 230 -1.83 18.83 -1.23
CA ILE A 230 -2.46 17.51 -1.42
C ILE A 230 -3.90 17.50 -0.88
N VAL A 231 -4.13 18.04 0.33
CA VAL A 231 -5.48 18.20 0.91
C VAL A 231 -6.38 19.02 -0.02
N SER A 232 -5.86 20.13 -0.56
CA SER A 232 -6.59 20.99 -1.50
C SER A 232 -6.93 20.25 -2.81
N ILE A 233 -5.98 19.52 -3.38
CA ILE A 233 -6.17 18.74 -4.61
C ILE A 233 -7.29 17.70 -4.39
N ARG A 234 -7.23 16.90 -3.32
CA ARG A 234 -8.28 15.94 -2.97
C ARG A 234 -9.66 16.61 -2.91
N LYS A 235 -9.74 17.74 -2.20
CA LYS A 235 -10.98 18.51 -2.05
C LYS A 235 -11.50 19.05 -3.37
N MET A 236 -10.64 19.65 -4.20
CA MET A 236 -11.04 20.35 -5.43
C MET A 236 -11.36 19.37 -6.56
N GLN A 237 -10.61 18.29 -6.69
CA GLN A 237 -10.86 17.25 -7.71
C GLN A 237 -11.99 16.29 -7.30
N GLY A 238 -12.33 16.25 -6.01
CA GLY A 238 -13.43 15.42 -5.52
C GLY A 238 -13.13 13.93 -5.49
N ALA A 239 -11.86 13.51 -5.52
CA ALA A 239 -11.44 12.11 -5.43
C ALA A 239 -11.53 11.58 -3.98
N ILE A 240 -12.68 11.78 -3.35
CA ILE A 240 -12.97 11.39 -1.97
C ILE A 240 -13.49 9.95 -1.89
N LEU A 241 -13.30 9.32 -0.73
CA LEU A 241 -13.94 8.04 -0.42
C LEU A 241 -15.39 8.27 0.02
N GLY A 242 -16.29 7.34 -0.31
CA GLY A 242 -17.66 7.37 0.21
C GLY A 242 -17.73 6.95 1.69
N PRO A 243 -18.74 7.40 2.45
CA PRO A 243 -18.84 7.09 3.88
C PRO A 243 -19.07 5.58 4.16
N PHE A 244 -19.75 4.88 3.27
CA PHE A 244 -19.95 3.44 3.41
C PHE A 244 -18.64 2.67 3.22
N GLU A 245 -17.89 3.00 2.18
CA GLU A 245 -16.57 2.44 1.92
C GLU A 245 -15.58 2.78 3.05
N ALA A 246 -15.65 4.00 3.60
CA ALA A 246 -14.81 4.39 4.75
C ALA A 246 -15.14 3.57 6.00
N TYR A 247 -16.41 3.29 6.25
CA TYR A 247 -16.85 2.42 7.33
C TYR A 247 -16.34 0.98 7.15
N LEU A 248 -16.48 0.41 5.94
CA LEU A 248 -15.99 -0.93 5.64
C LEU A 248 -14.46 -1.00 5.76
N LEU A 249 -13.74 0.00 5.28
CA LEU A 249 -12.29 0.11 5.43
C LEU A 249 -11.88 0.16 6.91
N MET A 250 -12.54 0.98 7.72
CA MET A 250 -12.29 1.05 9.16
C MET A 250 -12.55 -0.32 9.82
N ARG A 251 -13.65 -0.98 9.47
CA ARG A 251 -13.98 -2.33 9.93
C ARG A 251 -12.90 -3.34 9.53
N GLY A 252 -12.38 -3.25 8.30
CA GLY A 252 -11.26 -4.07 7.81
C GLY A 252 -9.98 -3.84 8.62
N MET A 253 -9.63 -2.58 8.88
CA MET A 253 -8.44 -2.22 9.67
C MET A 253 -8.50 -2.78 11.10
N ARG A 254 -9.68 -2.90 11.72
CA ARG A 254 -9.82 -3.45 13.08
C ARG A 254 -9.27 -4.87 13.25
N THR A 255 -9.21 -5.64 12.17
CA THR A 255 -8.64 -7.00 12.16
C THR A 255 -7.27 -7.08 11.46
N LEU A 256 -6.69 -5.95 11.07
CA LEU A 256 -5.45 -5.89 10.28
C LEU A 256 -4.31 -6.69 10.93
N HIS A 257 -4.05 -6.48 12.22
CA HIS A 257 -2.95 -7.15 12.93
C HIS A 257 -3.08 -8.68 12.98
N VAL A 258 -4.29 -9.21 13.14
CA VAL A 258 -4.48 -10.67 13.19
C VAL A 258 -4.41 -11.28 11.80
N ARG A 259 -4.95 -10.61 10.78
CA ARG A 259 -4.88 -11.06 9.40
C ARG A 259 -3.44 -11.10 8.90
N THR A 260 -2.72 -9.98 9.02
CA THR A 260 -1.34 -9.87 8.53
C THR A 260 -0.39 -10.83 9.24
N ALA A 261 -0.57 -11.09 10.54
CA ALA A 261 0.22 -12.06 11.27
C ALA A 261 0.00 -13.50 10.76
N ALA A 262 -1.26 -13.90 10.53
CA ALA A 262 -1.59 -15.20 9.96
C ALA A 262 -1.06 -15.33 8.53
N GLN A 263 -1.32 -14.34 7.69
CA GLN A 263 -0.88 -14.30 6.30
C GLN A 263 0.64 -14.38 6.16
N ALA A 264 1.39 -13.60 6.95
CA ALA A 264 2.86 -13.59 6.91
C ALA A 264 3.47 -14.93 7.37
N LYS A 265 2.86 -15.58 8.37
CA LYS A 265 3.26 -16.92 8.82
C LYS A 265 3.06 -17.94 7.71
N SER A 266 1.89 -17.97 7.08
CA SER A 266 1.58 -18.89 5.99
C SER A 266 2.45 -18.62 4.77
N ALA A 267 2.71 -17.34 4.42
CA ALA A 267 3.57 -16.97 3.29
C ALA A 267 5.02 -17.46 3.50
N LEU A 268 5.57 -17.35 4.71
CA LEU A 268 6.91 -17.85 5.03
C LEU A 268 6.98 -19.38 4.91
N ASP A 269 6.00 -20.09 5.46
CA ASP A 269 5.93 -21.57 5.34
C ASP A 269 5.88 -21.99 3.87
N LEU A 270 4.98 -21.41 3.08
CA LEU A 270 4.86 -21.69 1.64
C LEU A 270 6.16 -21.34 0.90
N ALA A 271 6.79 -20.21 1.19
CA ALA A 271 8.05 -19.80 0.57
C ALA A 271 9.18 -20.82 0.84
N GLN A 272 9.30 -21.30 2.08
CA GLN A 272 10.28 -22.31 2.45
C GLN A 272 10.04 -23.63 1.73
N ARG A 273 8.81 -24.12 1.70
CA ARG A 273 8.43 -25.38 1.05
C ARG A 273 8.64 -25.31 -0.46
N PHE A 274 8.20 -24.24 -1.11
CA PHE A 274 8.38 -24.07 -2.55
C PHE A 274 9.84 -23.81 -2.95
N SER A 275 10.70 -23.34 -2.05
CA SER A 275 12.14 -23.18 -2.35
C SER A 275 12.87 -24.50 -2.64
N VAL A 276 12.33 -25.63 -2.22
CA VAL A 276 12.89 -26.97 -2.45
C VAL A 276 11.99 -27.81 -3.38
N HIS A 277 10.95 -27.22 -3.95
CA HIS A 277 10.00 -27.94 -4.79
C HIS A 277 10.58 -28.15 -6.21
N PRO A 278 10.54 -29.39 -6.79
CA PRO A 278 11.20 -29.73 -8.06
C PRO A 278 10.64 -28.99 -9.28
N LYS A 279 9.43 -28.46 -9.20
CA LYS A 279 8.78 -27.67 -10.27
C LYS A 279 8.92 -26.17 -10.09
N VAL A 280 9.64 -25.70 -9.07
CA VAL A 280 9.89 -24.29 -8.79
C VAL A 280 11.37 -23.99 -8.96
N ALA A 281 11.71 -23.12 -9.91
CA ALA A 281 13.07 -22.72 -10.18
C ALA A 281 13.59 -21.69 -9.18
N ARG A 282 12.70 -20.79 -8.69
CA ARG A 282 13.02 -19.72 -7.75
C ARG A 282 11.80 -19.28 -6.98
N VAL A 283 12.01 -18.94 -5.71
CA VAL A 283 11.02 -18.25 -4.87
C VAL A 283 11.52 -16.85 -4.57
N LEU A 284 10.66 -15.86 -4.75
CA LEU A 284 10.91 -14.46 -4.40
C LEU A 284 10.04 -14.12 -3.17
N TYR A 285 10.68 -13.98 -2.02
CA TYR A 285 10.02 -13.61 -0.76
C TYR A 285 11.04 -12.99 0.19
N PRO A 286 10.81 -11.76 0.70
CA PRO A 286 11.80 -11.05 1.52
C PRO A 286 12.20 -11.77 2.81
N GLY A 287 11.37 -12.68 3.30
CA GLY A 287 11.65 -13.48 4.49
C GLY A 287 12.62 -14.65 4.29
N LEU A 288 13.02 -14.95 3.06
CA LEU A 288 14.02 -15.99 2.79
C LEU A 288 15.43 -15.39 2.87
N PRO A 289 16.37 -16.03 3.60
CA PRO A 289 17.74 -15.51 3.73
C PRO A 289 18.48 -15.30 2.40
N GLN A 290 18.14 -16.08 1.36
CA GLN A 290 18.71 -15.95 0.03
C GLN A 290 18.06 -14.88 -0.85
N HIS A 291 17.00 -14.22 -0.37
CA HIS A 291 16.35 -13.14 -1.12
C HIS A 291 17.25 -11.90 -1.15
N PRO A 292 17.48 -11.27 -2.32
CA PRO A 292 18.19 -10.00 -2.39
C PRO A 292 17.48 -8.96 -1.52
N GLY A 293 18.21 -8.29 -0.64
CA GLY A 293 17.64 -7.30 0.28
C GLY A 293 16.99 -7.89 1.54
N HIS A 294 17.15 -9.21 1.85
CA HIS A 294 16.66 -9.83 3.08
C HIS A 294 17.13 -9.07 4.34
N ASP A 295 18.41 -8.70 4.39
CA ASP A 295 18.98 -7.99 5.54
C ASP A 295 18.36 -6.60 5.73
N ILE A 296 18.02 -5.92 4.64
CA ILE A 296 17.30 -4.64 4.67
C ILE A 296 15.87 -4.87 5.17
N ALA A 297 15.19 -5.88 4.62
CA ALA A 297 13.84 -6.23 5.06
C ALA A 297 13.81 -6.58 6.55
N ALA A 298 14.77 -7.36 7.04
CA ALA A 298 14.88 -7.75 8.45
C ALA A 298 15.11 -6.55 9.39
N ARG A 299 15.74 -5.45 8.92
CA ARG A 299 15.93 -4.23 9.70
C ARG A 299 14.71 -3.31 9.71
N GLN A 300 13.98 -3.21 8.58
CA GLN A 300 12.90 -2.22 8.43
C GLN A 300 11.49 -2.80 8.57
N MET A 301 11.33 -4.14 8.51
CA MET A 301 10.03 -4.81 8.66
C MET A 301 9.90 -5.42 10.06
N GLU A 302 8.71 -5.30 10.63
CA GLU A 302 8.39 -5.82 11.97
C GLU A 302 7.33 -6.92 11.88
N GLY A 303 7.44 -7.95 12.72
CA GLY A 303 6.42 -9.00 12.88
C GLY A 303 6.22 -9.92 11.68
N GLY A 304 7.12 -9.90 10.70
CA GLY A 304 7.09 -10.72 9.50
C GLY A 304 7.45 -9.95 8.23
N PHE A 305 7.44 -10.65 7.11
CA PHE A 305 7.90 -10.12 5.81
C PHE A 305 6.75 -9.94 4.80
N GLY A 306 5.52 -9.79 5.30
CA GLY A 306 4.35 -9.63 4.47
C GLY A 306 3.76 -10.96 3.98
N TYR A 307 2.73 -10.83 3.17
CA TYR A 307 1.85 -11.92 2.72
C TYR A 307 2.04 -12.23 1.22
N MET A 308 2.93 -11.52 0.55
CA MET A 308 3.16 -11.63 -0.88
C MET A 308 4.43 -12.40 -1.17
N LEU A 309 4.35 -13.39 -2.04
CA LEU A 309 5.50 -14.09 -2.60
C LEU A 309 5.27 -14.33 -4.10
N SER A 310 6.36 -14.63 -4.80
CA SER A 310 6.29 -15.08 -6.19
C SER A 310 7.11 -16.34 -6.38
N ILE A 311 6.67 -17.22 -7.27
CA ILE A 311 7.41 -18.40 -7.69
C ILE A 311 7.66 -18.35 -9.19
N GLN A 312 8.86 -18.75 -9.64
CA GLN A 312 9.16 -19.00 -11.04
C GLN A 312 9.05 -20.50 -11.30
N VAL A 313 8.20 -20.88 -12.25
CA VAL A 313 7.85 -22.27 -12.52
C VAL A 313 8.83 -22.88 -13.55
N THR A 314 9.38 -24.06 -13.26
CA THR A 314 10.13 -24.82 -14.26
C THR A 314 9.21 -25.21 -15.42
N GLY A 315 9.70 -25.04 -16.65
CA GLY A 315 8.88 -25.23 -17.85
C GLY A 315 8.37 -23.93 -18.48
N GLY A 316 8.71 -22.78 -17.87
CA GLY A 316 8.52 -21.46 -18.46
C GLY A 316 7.06 -20.98 -18.44
N GLU A 317 6.75 -20.03 -19.29
CA GLU A 317 5.47 -19.34 -19.35
C GLU A 317 4.26 -20.28 -19.47
N LYS A 318 4.35 -21.29 -20.35
CA LYS A 318 3.25 -22.24 -20.57
C LYS A 318 2.93 -23.05 -19.31
N ALA A 319 3.96 -23.48 -18.58
CA ALA A 319 3.79 -24.23 -17.33
C ALA A 319 3.21 -23.31 -16.23
N ALA A 320 3.66 -22.05 -16.13
CA ALA A 320 3.13 -21.09 -15.18
C ALA A 320 1.63 -20.82 -15.42
N ILE A 321 1.23 -20.56 -16.67
CA ILE A 321 -0.17 -20.36 -17.05
C ILE A 321 -1.01 -21.61 -16.75
N ALA A 322 -0.50 -22.80 -17.09
CA ALA A 322 -1.18 -24.07 -16.83
C ALA A 322 -1.36 -24.35 -15.33
N THR A 323 -0.35 -24.06 -14.51
CA THR A 323 -0.42 -24.16 -13.05
C THR A 323 -1.51 -23.27 -12.50
N ALA A 324 -1.50 -21.98 -12.86
CA ALA A 324 -2.51 -21.04 -12.41
C ALA A 324 -3.95 -21.43 -12.84
N ALA A 325 -4.09 -22.17 -13.93
CA ALA A 325 -5.40 -22.62 -14.41
C ALA A 325 -5.93 -23.87 -13.68
N LYS A 326 -5.07 -24.61 -12.95
CA LYS A 326 -5.42 -25.89 -12.32
C LYS A 326 -5.66 -25.81 -10.83
N VAL A 327 -5.37 -24.68 -10.20
CA VAL A 327 -5.67 -24.50 -8.76
C VAL A 327 -7.17 -24.51 -8.50
N GLY A 328 -7.55 -25.04 -7.37
CA GLY A 328 -8.96 -25.12 -6.93
C GLY A 328 -9.27 -24.19 -5.77
N LEU A 329 -8.39 -24.12 -4.78
CA LEU A 329 -8.55 -23.29 -3.59
C LEU A 329 -8.05 -21.86 -3.84
N TRP A 330 -6.83 -21.69 -4.36
CA TRP A 330 -6.32 -20.41 -4.83
C TRP A 330 -7.24 -19.83 -5.89
N LYS A 331 -7.57 -18.55 -5.78
CA LYS A 331 -8.38 -17.89 -6.81
C LYS A 331 -7.48 -17.26 -7.88
N ARG A 332 -7.70 -17.64 -9.12
CA ARG A 332 -7.01 -17.03 -10.27
C ARG A 332 -7.60 -15.67 -10.57
N ALA A 333 -7.08 -14.66 -9.90
CA ALA A 333 -7.60 -13.30 -9.99
C ALA A 333 -6.50 -12.26 -9.77
N THR A 334 -6.72 -11.04 -10.30
CA THR A 334 -5.91 -9.87 -9.96
C THR A 334 -6.24 -9.40 -8.54
N SER A 335 -5.48 -8.43 -8.03
CA SER A 335 -5.52 -7.91 -6.67
C SER A 335 -4.60 -8.68 -5.72
N LEU A 336 -4.64 -8.34 -4.43
CA LEU A 336 -3.82 -8.93 -3.36
C LEU A 336 -4.31 -8.49 -1.98
N GLY A 337 -3.89 -9.19 -0.93
CA GLY A 337 -4.05 -8.77 0.46
C GLY A 337 -5.43 -9.02 1.06
N GLY A 338 -6.29 -9.76 0.36
CA GLY A 338 -7.56 -10.26 0.88
C GLY A 338 -7.39 -11.38 1.89
N VAL A 339 -8.49 -11.80 2.51
CA VAL A 339 -8.57 -13.00 3.35
C VAL A 339 -8.48 -14.27 2.52
N GLU A 340 -8.87 -14.21 1.24
CA GLU A 340 -8.72 -15.27 0.25
C GLU A 340 -7.36 -15.23 -0.43
N SER A 341 -6.80 -16.40 -0.72
CA SER A 341 -5.55 -16.56 -1.44
C SER A 341 -5.72 -16.40 -2.95
N LEU A 342 -4.88 -15.57 -3.55
CA LEU A 342 -4.92 -15.26 -4.99
C LEU A 342 -3.64 -15.68 -5.69
N ILE A 343 -3.78 -16.18 -6.93
CA ILE A 343 -2.68 -16.53 -7.83
C ILE A 343 -2.85 -15.82 -9.17
N GLU A 344 -1.77 -15.27 -9.70
CA GLU A 344 -1.81 -14.55 -10.98
C GLU A 344 -0.52 -14.70 -11.78
N HIS A 345 -0.66 -14.96 -13.08
CA HIS A 345 0.45 -14.87 -14.03
C HIS A 345 0.59 -13.40 -14.48
N ARG A 346 1.53 -12.68 -13.85
CA ARG A 346 1.62 -11.21 -13.99
C ARG A 346 2.03 -10.75 -15.38
N ALA A 347 2.94 -11.46 -16.04
CA ALA A 347 3.39 -11.10 -17.38
C ALA A 347 2.23 -10.98 -18.39
N SER A 348 1.21 -11.86 -18.30
CA SER A 348 0.00 -11.77 -19.13
C SER A 348 -0.83 -10.52 -18.92
N ILE A 349 -0.76 -9.91 -17.72
CA ILE A 349 -1.57 -8.74 -17.36
C ILE A 349 -0.85 -7.44 -17.72
N GLU A 350 0.45 -7.39 -17.48
CA GLU A 350 1.26 -6.19 -17.72
C GLU A 350 1.60 -5.99 -19.20
N GLY A 351 1.62 -7.08 -19.97
CA GLY A 351 1.84 -7.05 -21.40
C GLY A 351 3.31 -6.85 -21.82
N PRO A 352 3.55 -6.55 -23.10
CA PRO A 352 4.90 -6.39 -23.63
C PRO A 352 5.68 -5.27 -22.95
N GLY A 353 6.96 -5.56 -22.62
CA GLY A 353 7.86 -4.59 -21.97
C GLY A 353 7.76 -4.56 -20.44
N THR A 354 7.00 -5.48 -19.85
CA THR A 354 7.01 -5.69 -18.40
C THR A 354 8.37 -6.19 -17.91
N PRO A 355 8.84 -5.76 -16.72
CA PRO A 355 10.00 -6.35 -16.05
C PRO A 355 9.68 -7.73 -15.43
N CYS A 356 8.43 -8.16 -15.45
CA CYS A 356 7.98 -9.42 -14.85
C CYS A 356 8.47 -10.62 -15.68
N PRO A 357 9.19 -11.60 -15.09
CA PRO A 357 9.56 -12.83 -15.78
C PRO A 357 8.34 -13.60 -16.31
N PRO A 358 8.40 -14.19 -17.52
CA PRO A 358 7.25 -14.86 -18.13
C PRO A 358 6.84 -16.16 -17.43
N ASP A 359 7.72 -16.74 -16.62
CA ASP A 359 7.48 -17.95 -15.82
C ASP A 359 7.01 -17.66 -14.38
N LEU A 360 6.76 -16.39 -14.06
CA LEU A 360 6.44 -15.96 -12.70
C LEU A 360 4.94 -16.04 -12.41
N LEU A 361 4.62 -16.69 -11.29
CA LEU A 361 3.33 -16.66 -10.63
C LEU A 361 3.43 -15.82 -9.35
N ARG A 362 2.61 -14.79 -9.26
CA ARG A 362 2.45 -13.98 -8.05
C ARG A 362 1.39 -14.60 -7.14
N LEU A 363 1.73 -14.79 -5.88
CA LEU A 363 0.88 -15.37 -4.87
C LEU A 363 0.56 -14.32 -3.79
N SER A 364 -0.71 -14.12 -3.50
CA SER A 364 -1.20 -13.35 -2.36
C SER A 364 -1.79 -14.32 -1.35
N THR A 365 -1.10 -14.55 -0.24
CA THR A 365 -1.51 -15.52 0.77
C THR A 365 -2.63 -14.94 1.63
N GLY A 366 -3.73 -15.65 1.71
CA GLY A 366 -4.87 -15.36 2.57
C GLY A 366 -4.73 -15.93 3.99
N ILE A 367 -5.85 -16.28 4.58
CA ILE A 367 -5.92 -16.83 5.96
C ILE A 367 -6.44 -18.27 6.01
N GLU A 368 -6.53 -18.94 4.86
CA GLU A 368 -6.90 -20.34 4.77
C GLU A 368 -5.83 -21.22 5.45
N ASP A 369 -6.18 -22.50 5.68
CA ASP A 369 -5.23 -23.48 6.20
C ASP A 369 -4.03 -23.61 5.25
N VAL A 370 -2.81 -23.47 5.78
CA VAL A 370 -1.58 -23.46 4.99
C VAL A 370 -1.30 -24.79 4.30
N GLU A 371 -1.73 -25.92 4.92
CA GLU A 371 -1.57 -27.25 4.32
C GLU A 371 -2.48 -27.41 3.10
N ASP A 372 -3.70 -26.87 3.16
CA ASP A 372 -4.61 -26.86 2.01
C ASP A 372 -4.08 -25.98 0.88
N LEU A 373 -3.55 -24.80 1.19
CA LEU A 373 -2.92 -23.91 0.21
C LEU A 373 -1.71 -24.55 -0.46
N TYR A 374 -0.86 -25.22 0.33
CA TYR A 374 0.30 -25.93 -0.20
C TYR A 374 -0.12 -27.07 -1.11
N ARG A 375 -1.03 -27.94 -0.64
CA ARG A 375 -1.48 -29.12 -1.40
C ARG A 375 -2.11 -28.74 -2.73
N ASP A 376 -2.99 -27.74 -2.76
CA ASP A 376 -3.65 -27.28 -3.99
C ASP A 376 -2.65 -26.79 -5.04
N LEU A 377 -1.63 -26.00 -4.62
CA LEU A 377 -0.63 -25.50 -5.54
C LEU A 377 0.41 -26.59 -5.94
N ASP A 378 0.79 -27.49 -5.02
CA ASP A 378 1.68 -28.63 -5.32
C ASP A 378 1.05 -29.56 -6.38
N GLU A 379 -0.22 -29.90 -6.24
CA GLU A 379 -0.97 -30.70 -7.19
C GLU A 379 -1.04 -30.01 -8.57
N ALA A 380 -1.33 -28.71 -8.60
CA ALA A 380 -1.36 -27.91 -9.82
C ALA A 380 0.01 -27.85 -10.52
N LEU A 381 1.10 -27.67 -9.75
CA LEU A 381 2.47 -27.66 -10.26
C LEU A 381 2.89 -29.01 -10.84
N ARG A 382 2.54 -30.13 -10.18
CA ARG A 382 2.86 -31.49 -10.66
C ARG A 382 2.13 -31.84 -11.93
N ALA A 383 0.91 -31.33 -12.11
CA ALA A 383 0.07 -31.58 -13.26
C ALA A 383 0.37 -30.69 -14.49
N SER A 384 1.36 -29.76 -14.37
CA SER A 384 1.61 -28.72 -15.39
C SER A 384 2.89 -28.95 -16.18
#